data_3f10c63dee4ba113a8c421e5dfe576a7
#
_entry.id   3f10c63dee4ba113a8c421e5dfe576a7
#
_cell.length_a   1.000
_cell.length_b   1.000
_cell.length_c   1.000
_cell.angle_alpha   90.00
_cell.angle_beta   90.00
_cell.angle_gamma   90.00
#
_symmetry.space_group_name_H-M   'P 1'
#
loop_
_entity.id
_entity.type
_entity.pdbx_description
1 polymer ?
#
loop_
_entity_poly.entity_id
_entity_poly.type
_entity_poly.pdbx_seq_one_letter_code
_entity_poly.pdbx_strand_id
1 'polypeptide(L)'
;MRSPEEKRNAEHAEHAEEKFLSASSARSAFHSFYVLLGKEWRELMASRAWWVLLLVMGPLVGVSFISAVRTYAEASGLNGTAVGVGEAFSPLVGIWAPTFSACELAAAFLLPFVAIRVVSGDRQSGALKIELQHPMSSFARVGAKVLVLLAGWLVASLAPAAAVLLWRSYGGSIYPPELATVVLGHLLNAGLTIALAAAMASISDHPSTAAILTLTVTVGTWIVNFVAAIQGGVWERAAAYTPTAMVAEFQHGLIRLDVVLIASALVLTGLTLAAIWARLGVAVRRRVFDSAGLLAVGAAAMIACTFATASWDTSESRANSFPEADEAALEQVHGSLHIQAHLAPEDPRRSDLEHRALSKLRRVMPKLQVQYVSATSIGLFEQNSQHYGEIWYELDGRKVVSRVTTAEGVLEAIYHLAGLTVPVEGDAAEFRGHPLAVPPKGAATVFYRLWPALVAGAAFFEFRRHA
;
A
#
# COMPACT_ATOMS: atom_id res chain seq x y z
N MET A 1 66.75 -12.64 -9.27
CA MET A 1 65.99 -11.90 -8.18
C MET A 1 65.40 -10.66 -8.83
N ARG A 2 64.10 -10.55 -9.00
CA ARG A 2 63.49 -9.31 -9.54
C ARG A 2 63.61 -8.18 -8.50
N SER A 3 63.88 -6.98 -8.97
CA SER A 3 63.97 -5.81 -8.08
C SER A 3 62.65 -5.50 -7.37
N PRO A 4 62.66 -4.85 -6.21
CA PRO A 4 61.43 -4.45 -5.49
C PRO A 4 60.52 -3.54 -6.33
N GLU A 5 61.07 -2.75 -7.25
CA GLU A 5 60.31 -1.90 -8.18
C GLU A 5 59.63 -2.71 -9.30
N GLU A 6 60.27 -3.75 -9.84
CA GLU A 6 59.64 -4.64 -10.81
C GLU A 6 58.46 -5.43 -10.22
N LYS A 7 58.56 -5.82 -8.94
CA LYS A 7 57.43 -6.48 -8.25
C LYS A 7 56.24 -5.53 -8.07
N ARG A 8 56.52 -4.28 -7.64
CA ARG A 8 55.49 -3.26 -7.42
C ARG A 8 54.80 -2.84 -8.75
N ASN A 9 55.55 -2.74 -9.83
CA ASN A 9 55.00 -2.44 -11.15
C ASN A 9 54.20 -3.60 -11.70
N ALA A 10 54.57 -4.86 -11.44
CA ALA A 10 53.81 -6.02 -11.80
C ALA A 10 52.47 -6.11 -11.02
N GLU A 11 52.48 -5.81 -9.69
CA GLU A 11 51.24 -5.75 -8.88
C GLU A 11 50.31 -4.61 -9.33
N HIS A 12 50.88 -3.44 -9.70
CA HIS A 12 50.05 -2.34 -10.23
C HIS A 12 49.46 -2.66 -11.62
N ALA A 13 50.17 -3.38 -12.48
CA ALA A 13 49.67 -3.82 -13.78
C ALA A 13 48.58 -4.88 -13.64
N GLU A 14 48.78 -5.84 -12.73
CA GLU A 14 47.78 -6.87 -12.41
C GLU A 14 46.47 -6.28 -11.82
N HIS A 15 46.59 -5.32 -10.90
CA HIS A 15 45.46 -4.58 -10.36
C HIS A 15 44.74 -3.69 -11.41
N ALA A 16 45.46 -3.12 -12.36
CA ALA A 16 44.90 -2.32 -13.44
C ALA A 16 44.12 -3.20 -14.43
N GLU A 17 44.70 -4.38 -14.74
CA GLU A 17 44.08 -5.39 -15.63
C GLU A 17 42.81 -5.99 -15.00
N GLU A 18 42.84 -6.28 -13.71
CA GLU A 18 41.69 -6.77 -12.94
C GLU A 18 40.55 -5.72 -12.87
N LYS A 19 40.88 -4.44 -12.67
CA LYS A 19 39.92 -3.33 -12.73
C LYS A 19 39.34 -3.14 -14.13
N PHE A 20 40.16 -3.28 -15.17
CA PHE A 20 39.71 -3.14 -16.55
C PHE A 20 38.78 -4.30 -16.94
N LEU A 21 39.11 -5.55 -16.58
CA LEU A 21 38.29 -6.72 -16.78
C LEU A 21 36.96 -6.64 -16.00
N SER A 22 36.98 -6.18 -14.77
CA SER A 22 35.78 -5.97 -13.98
C SER A 22 34.88 -4.88 -14.56
N ALA A 23 35.44 -3.78 -15.04
CA ALA A 23 34.70 -2.69 -15.70
C ALA A 23 34.10 -3.13 -17.06
N SER A 24 34.81 -3.93 -17.82
CA SER A 24 34.31 -4.46 -19.10
C SER A 24 33.20 -5.49 -18.91
N SER A 25 33.33 -6.35 -17.90
CA SER A 25 32.29 -7.32 -17.52
C SER A 25 31.01 -6.63 -16.97
N ALA A 26 31.18 -5.57 -16.17
CA ALA A 26 30.07 -4.76 -15.66
C ALA A 26 29.31 -4.05 -16.81
N ARG A 27 30.03 -3.48 -17.79
CA ARG A 27 29.39 -2.88 -18.98
C ARG A 27 28.63 -3.91 -19.82
N SER A 28 29.21 -5.08 -20.01
CA SER A 28 28.54 -6.19 -20.73
C SER A 28 27.28 -6.66 -20.01
N ALA A 29 27.33 -6.81 -18.68
CA ALA A 29 26.18 -7.20 -17.87
C ALA A 29 25.07 -6.12 -17.89
N PHE A 30 25.45 -4.85 -17.83
CA PHE A 30 24.50 -3.73 -17.91
C PHE A 30 23.84 -3.66 -19.29
N HIS A 31 24.60 -3.83 -20.37
CA HIS A 31 24.06 -3.87 -21.73
C HIS A 31 23.08 -5.02 -21.91
N SER A 32 23.43 -6.22 -21.43
CA SER A 32 22.58 -7.41 -21.49
C SER A 32 21.29 -7.21 -20.71
N PHE A 33 21.35 -6.56 -19.54
CA PHE A 33 20.17 -6.23 -18.75
C PHE A 33 19.23 -5.26 -19.46
N TYR A 34 19.78 -4.22 -20.11
CA TYR A 34 19.00 -3.26 -20.89
C TYR A 34 18.31 -3.89 -22.10
N VAL A 35 19.02 -4.78 -22.81
CA VAL A 35 18.43 -5.54 -23.92
C VAL A 35 17.29 -6.43 -23.43
N LEU A 36 17.46 -7.05 -22.27
CA LEU A 36 16.40 -7.86 -21.65
C LEU A 36 15.19 -7.01 -21.28
N LEU A 37 15.37 -5.83 -20.67
CA LEU A 37 14.25 -4.92 -20.40
C LEU A 37 13.48 -4.57 -21.67
N GLY A 38 14.17 -4.28 -22.76
CA GLY A 38 13.54 -4.00 -24.06
C GLY A 38 12.77 -5.19 -24.63
N LYS A 39 13.26 -6.42 -24.42
CA LYS A 39 12.55 -7.66 -24.79
C LYS A 39 11.28 -7.81 -23.95
N GLU A 40 11.40 -7.74 -22.63
CA GLU A 40 10.27 -7.91 -21.70
C GLU A 40 9.18 -6.84 -21.93
N TRP A 41 9.58 -5.60 -22.22
CA TRP A 41 8.64 -4.55 -22.56
C TRP A 41 7.85 -4.87 -23.82
N ARG A 42 8.52 -5.37 -24.88
CA ARG A 42 7.83 -5.79 -26.12
C ARG A 42 6.88 -6.96 -25.87
N GLU A 43 7.26 -7.91 -25.02
CA GLU A 43 6.39 -9.04 -24.65
C GLU A 43 5.17 -8.57 -23.85
N LEU A 44 5.34 -7.59 -22.96
CA LEU A 44 4.22 -6.98 -22.24
C LEU A 44 3.26 -6.30 -23.23
N MET A 45 3.78 -5.51 -24.19
CA MET A 45 2.96 -4.84 -25.21
C MET A 45 2.26 -5.82 -26.16
N ALA A 46 2.88 -6.95 -26.46
CA ALA A 46 2.26 -8.03 -27.25
C ALA A 46 1.22 -8.85 -26.44
N SER A 47 1.15 -8.69 -25.13
CA SER A 47 0.25 -9.47 -24.28
C SER A 47 -1.20 -8.98 -24.33
N ARG A 48 -2.12 -9.86 -24.74
CA ARG A 48 -3.56 -9.56 -24.70
C ARG A 48 -4.06 -9.23 -23.28
N ALA A 49 -3.52 -9.90 -22.26
CA ALA A 49 -3.90 -9.65 -20.86
C ALA A 49 -3.58 -8.22 -20.43
N TRP A 50 -2.47 -7.66 -20.91
CA TRP A 50 -2.09 -6.28 -20.70
C TRP A 50 -3.12 -5.29 -21.27
N TRP A 51 -3.53 -5.48 -22.51
CA TRP A 51 -4.53 -4.61 -23.14
C TRP A 51 -5.90 -4.73 -22.51
N VAL A 52 -6.29 -5.92 -22.03
CA VAL A 52 -7.52 -6.12 -21.26
C VAL A 52 -7.46 -5.36 -19.93
N LEU A 53 -6.32 -5.40 -19.20
CA LEU A 53 -6.13 -4.63 -17.98
C LEU A 53 -6.31 -3.14 -18.26
N LEU A 54 -5.64 -2.59 -19.27
CA LEU A 54 -5.78 -1.18 -19.65
C LEU A 54 -7.22 -0.82 -20.04
N LEU A 55 -7.89 -1.68 -20.82
CA LEU A 55 -9.24 -1.44 -21.28
C LEU A 55 -10.23 -1.37 -20.11
N VAL A 56 -10.09 -2.25 -19.12
CA VAL A 56 -10.97 -2.32 -17.94
C VAL A 56 -10.64 -1.22 -16.93
N MET A 57 -9.37 -0.81 -16.83
CA MET A 57 -8.90 0.17 -15.85
C MET A 57 -9.63 1.50 -15.96
N GLY A 58 -9.83 2.02 -17.17
CA GLY A 58 -10.52 3.30 -17.38
C GLY A 58 -11.98 3.30 -16.89
N PRO A 59 -12.85 2.40 -17.38
CA PRO A 59 -14.21 2.28 -16.87
C PRO A 59 -14.30 2.03 -15.38
N LEU A 60 -13.40 1.20 -14.82
CA LEU A 60 -13.37 0.89 -13.39
C LEU A 60 -13.07 2.13 -12.54
N VAL A 61 -12.01 2.88 -12.89
CA VAL A 61 -11.69 4.18 -12.27
C VAL A 61 -12.82 5.19 -12.51
N GLY A 62 -13.39 5.18 -13.72
CA GLY A 62 -14.48 6.07 -14.08
C GLY A 62 -15.74 5.89 -13.21
N VAL A 63 -16.15 4.66 -12.95
CA VAL A 63 -17.30 4.38 -12.04
C VAL A 63 -17.02 4.94 -10.66
N SER A 64 -15.87 4.64 -10.09
CA SER A 64 -15.50 5.09 -8.74
C SER A 64 -15.36 6.60 -8.66
N PHE A 65 -14.66 7.21 -9.60
CA PHE A 65 -14.49 8.67 -9.65
C PHE A 65 -15.80 9.42 -9.84
N ILE A 66 -16.64 9.00 -10.79
CA ILE A 66 -17.93 9.67 -11.07
C ILE A 66 -18.84 9.56 -9.86
N SER A 67 -18.90 8.41 -9.22
CA SER A 67 -19.67 8.22 -7.98
C SER A 67 -19.16 9.12 -6.86
N ALA A 68 -17.84 9.13 -6.62
CA ALA A 68 -17.21 9.95 -5.60
C ALA A 68 -17.49 11.45 -5.82
N VAL A 69 -17.26 11.95 -7.03
CA VAL A 69 -17.48 13.36 -7.38
C VAL A 69 -18.96 13.73 -7.26
N ARG A 70 -19.88 12.83 -7.62
CA ARG A 70 -21.32 13.05 -7.47
C ARG A 70 -21.70 13.23 -6.00
N THR A 71 -21.30 12.30 -5.15
CA THR A 71 -21.57 12.37 -3.69
C THR A 71 -20.94 13.63 -3.09
N TYR A 72 -19.73 13.98 -3.51
CA TYR A 72 -19.03 15.18 -3.06
C TYR A 72 -19.74 16.47 -3.49
N ALA A 73 -20.25 16.52 -4.74
CA ALA A 73 -21.01 17.65 -5.25
C ALA A 73 -22.36 17.82 -4.53
N GLU A 74 -23.01 16.70 -4.20
CA GLU A 74 -24.25 16.69 -3.40
C GLU A 74 -23.98 17.23 -1.98
N ALA A 75 -22.91 16.79 -1.32
CA ALA A 75 -22.48 17.30 -0.03
C ALA A 75 -22.12 18.80 -0.07
N SER A 76 -21.58 19.30 -1.19
CA SER A 76 -21.27 20.73 -1.40
C SER A 76 -22.51 21.60 -1.66
N GLY A 77 -23.71 21.03 -1.66
CA GLY A 77 -24.96 21.78 -1.85
C GLY A 77 -25.28 22.18 -3.29
N LEU A 78 -24.56 21.66 -4.29
CA LEU A 78 -24.78 22.02 -5.70
C LEU A 78 -26.15 21.59 -6.26
N ASN A 79 -26.84 20.68 -5.56
CA ASN A 79 -28.20 20.23 -5.89
C ASN A 79 -29.27 20.78 -4.93
N GLY A 80 -28.94 21.78 -4.10
CA GLY A 80 -29.87 22.37 -3.12
C GLY A 80 -30.14 21.50 -1.90
N THR A 81 -29.36 20.48 -1.66
CA THR A 81 -29.40 19.61 -0.47
C THR A 81 -28.54 20.15 0.68
N ALA A 82 -28.64 19.55 1.84
CA ALA A 82 -27.92 19.99 3.06
C ALA A 82 -26.40 20.02 2.82
N VAL A 83 -25.78 21.09 3.26
CA VAL A 83 -24.33 21.29 3.20
C VAL A 83 -23.67 20.43 4.28
N GLY A 84 -22.63 19.68 3.93
CA GLY A 84 -21.82 18.91 4.86
C GLY A 84 -20.93 19.79 5.75
N VAL A 85 -20.31 19.18 6.74
CA VAL A 85 -19.34 19.84 7.64
C VAL A 85 -17.93 19.75 7.04
N GLY A 86 -16.99 20.60 7.47
CA GLY A 86 -15.65 20.77 6.88
C GLY A 86 -14.86 19.49 6.57
N GLU A 87 -14.88 18.49 7.45
CA GLU A 87 -14.23 17.18 7.20
C GLU A 87 -14.83 16.42 6.01
N ALA A 88 -16.13 16.59 5.74
CA ALA A 88 -16.80 16.00 4.57
C ALA A 88 -16.28 16.57 3.25
N PHE A 89 -15.57 17.70 3.28
CA PHE A 89 -14.98 18.37 2.12
C PHE A 89 -13.48 18.12 1.97
N SER A 90 -12.97 17.04 2.54
CA SER A 90 -11.62 16.57 2.28
C SER A 90 -11.57 15.81 0.94
N PRO A 91 -10.80 16.29 -0.06
CA PRO A 91 -10.61 15.56 -1.32
C PRO A 91 -9.96 14.19 -1.12
N LEU A 92 -9.13 14.03 -0.09
CA LEU A 92 -8.49 12.76 0.26
C LEU A 92 -9.53 11.66 0.47
N VAL A 93 -10.46 11.89 1.39
CA VAL A 93 -11.49 10.90 1.76
C VAL A 93 -12.62 10.85 0.75
N GLY A 94 -13.05 12.02 0.25
CA GLY A 94 -14.21 12.12 -0.63
C GLY A 94 -13.95 11.75 -2.08
N ILE A 95 -12.72 11.93 -2.58
CA ILE A 95 -12.38 11.76 -4.00
C ILE A 95 -11.25 10.74 -4.21
N TRP A 96 -10.09 10.91 -3.53
CA TRP A 96 -8.91 10.10 -3.83
C TRP A 96 -9.06 8.67 -3.35
N ALA A 97 -9.45 8.46 -2.09
CA ALA A 97 -9.62 7.11 -1.55
C ALA A 97 -10.61 6.26 -2.37
N PRO A 98 -11.85 6.72 -2.69
CA PRO A 98 -12.76 5.95 -3.53
C PRO A 98 -12.24 5.74 -4.95
N THR A 99 -11.62 6.76 -5.57
CA THR A 99 -11.11 6.68 -6.95
C THR A 99 -9.99 5.66 -7.07
N PHE A 100 -9.05 5.68 -6.14
CA PHE A 100 -7.91 4.76 -6.13
C PHE A 100 -8.25 3.35 -5.63
N SER A 101 -9.38 3.15 -4.91
CA SER A 101 -9.88 1.80 -4.59
C SER A 101 -10.13 0.95 -5.85
N ALA A 102 -10.48 1.59 -6.99
CA ALA A 102 -10.55 0.92 -8.29
C ALA A 102 -9.20 0.33 -8.71
N CYS A 103 -8.09 1.01 -8.40
CA CYS A 103 -6.74 0.51 -8.68
C CYS A 103 -6.39 -0.71 -7.81
N GLU A 104 -6.84 -0.72 -6.56
CA GLU A 104 -6.68 -1.88 -5.66
C GLU A 104 -7.40 -3.10 -6.22
N LEU A 105 -8.64 -2.93 -6.67
CA LEU A 105 -9.41 -4.00 -7.29
C LEU A 105 -8.73 -4.54 -8.57
N ALA A 106 -8.22 -3.64 -9.42
CA ALA A 106 -7.48 -4.02 -10.62
C ALA A 106 -6.16 -4.74 -10.27
N ALA A 107 -5.44 -4.28 -9.25
CA ALA A 107 -4.22 -4.92 -8.75
C ALA A 107 -4.52 -6.32 -8.20
N ALA A 108 -5.61 -6.50 -7.46
CA ALA A 108 -5.98 -7.79 -6.88
C ALA A 108 -6.40 -8.84 -7.93
N PHE A 109 -7.16 -8.43 -8.96
CA PHE A 109 -7.80 -9.37 -9.88
C PHE A 109 -7.25 -9.38 -11.30
N LEU A 110 -6.70 -8.30 -11.82
CA LEU A 110 -6.25 -8.21 -13.21
C LEU A 110 -4.72 -8.28 -13.33
N LEU A 111 -4.01 -7.58 -12.48
CA LEU A 111 -2.56 -7.51 -12.51
C LEU A 111 -1.86 -8.87 -12.34
N PRO A 112 -2.36 -9.81 -11.49
CA PRO A 112 -1.76 -11.14 -11.37
C PRO A 112 -1.72 -11.91 -12.70
N PHE A 113 -2.77 -11.83 -13.51
CA PHE A 113 -2.82 -12.52 -14.80
C PHE A 113 -1.80 -11.97 -15.79
N VAL A 114 -1.58 -10.65 -15.79
CA VAL A 114 -0.54 -10.01 -16.60
C VAL A 114 0.85 -10.46 -16.12
N ALA A 115 1.09 -10.41 -14.81
CA ALA A 115 2.37 -10.78 -14.22
C ALA A 115 2.71 -12.26 -14.46
N ILE A 116 1.75 -13.16 -14.23
CA ILE A 116 1.91 -14.58 -14.48
C ILE A 116 2.22 -14.85 -15.96
N ARG A 117 1.52 -14.17 -16.88
CA ARG A 117 1.75 -14.31 -18.32
C ARG A 117 3.16 -13.92 -18.72
N VAL A 118 3.68 -12.80 -18.20
CA VAL A 118 5.03 -12.31 -18.49
C VAL A 118 6.09 -13.24 -17.89
N VAL A 119 5.89 -13.73 -16.66
CA VAL A 119 6.89 -14.56 -15.97
C VAL A 119 6.92 -15.99 -16.52
N SER A 120 5.77 -16.59 -16.86
CA SER A 120 5.68 -17.97 -17.34
C SER A 120 5.83 -18.11 -18.85
N GLY A 121 5.72 -16.99 -19.61
CA GLY A 121 5.72 -17.00 -21.07
C GLY A 121 6.97 -17.60 -21.68
N ASP A 122 8.15 -17.27 -21.15
CA ASP A 122 9.43 -17.78 -21.64
C ASP A 122 9.60 -19.30 -21.48
N ARG A 123 9.01 -19.88 -20.43
CA ARG A 123 9.03 -21.35 -20.27
C ARG A 123 8.16 -22.02 -21.31
N GLN A 124 7.03 -21.45 -21.66
CA GLN A 124 6.08 -22.02 -22.63
C GLN A 124 6.54 -21.86 -24.06
N SER A 125 7.15 -20.71 -24.39
CA SER A 125 7.65 -20.42 -25.73
C SER A 125 9.04 -21.08 -26.04
N GLY A 126 9.71 -21.56 -24.98
CA GLY A 126 11.10 -22.06 -25.12
C GLY A 126 12.15 -20.94 -25.19
N ALA A 127 11.76 -19.67 -25.14
CA ALA A 127 12.66 -18.51 -25.16
C ALA A 127 13.65 -18.52 -23.99
N LEU A 128 13.29 -19.17 -22.89
CA LEU A 128 14.16 -19.34 -21.71
C LEU A 128 15.50 -20.02 -22.09
N LYS A 129 15.54 -20.92 -23.10
CA LYS A 129 16.78 -21.56 -23.54
C LYS A 129 17.78 -20.58 -24.16
N ILE A 130 17.27 -19.55 -24.83
CA ILE A 130 18.08 -18.47 -25.42
C ILE A 130 18.56 -17.51 -24.34
N GLU A 131 17.68 -17.15 -23.41
CA GLU A 131 18.04 -16.28 -22.28
C GLU A 131 19.14 -16.85 -21.38
N LEU A 132 19.19 -18.16 -21.26
CA LEU A 132 20.22 -18.86 -20.48
C LEU A 132 21.62 -18.84 -21.10
N GLN A 133 21.74 -18.49 -22.37
CA GLN A 133 23.04 -18.30 -23.03
C GLN A 133 23.71 -16.99 -22.59
N HIS A 134 22.95 -16.06 -22.03
CA HIS A 134 23.49 -14.82 -21.45
C HIS A 134 23.94 -15.03 -20.00
N PRO A 135 25.11 -14.51 -19.60
CA PRO A 135 25.67 -14.67 -18.27
C PRO A 135 24.95 -13.75 -17.28
N MET A 136 23.65 -14.02 -16.97
CA MET A 136 22.84 -13.23 -16.06
C MET A 136 22.33 -14.10 -14.92
N SER A 137 22.29 -13.51 -13.70
CA SER A 137 21.72 -14.17 -12.53
C SER A 137 20.21 -14.34 -12.67
N SER A 138 19.65 -15.37 -12.04
CA SER A 138 18.19 -15.57 -11.98
C SER A 138 17.46 -14.39 -11.35
N PHE A 139 18.10 -13.73 -10.36
CA PHE A 139 17.56 -12.53 -9.73
C PHE A 139 17.46 -11.35 -10.72
N ALA A 140 18.49 -11.13 -11.54
CA ALA A 140 18.46 -10.05 -12.54
C ALA A 140 17.37 -10.31 -13.60
N ARG A 141 17.18 -11.56 -14.05
CA ARG A 141 16.10 -11.91 -14.99
C ARG A 141 14.71 -11.68 -14.42
N VAL A 142 14.44 -12.15 -13.21
CA VAL A 142 13.16 -11.91 -12.54
C VAL A 142 12.98 -10.42 -12.27
N GLY A 143 14.03 -9.74 -11.82
CA GLY A 143 14.02 -8.29 -11.58
C GLY A 143 13.67 -7.48 -12.83
N ALA A 144 14.20 -7.85 -14.01
CA ALA A 144 13.86 -7.20 -15.27
C ALA A 144 12.34 -7.30 -15.58
N LYS A 145 11.77 -8.52 -15.42
CA LYS A 145 10.32 -8.74 -15.61
C LYS A 145 9.47 -7.89 -14.66
N VAL A 146 9.86 -7.86 -13.40
CA VAL A 146 9.13 -7.07 -12.38
C VAL A 146 9.24 -5.58 -12.64
N LEU A 147 10.41 -5.07 -13.03
CA LEU A 147 10.58 -3.66 -13.41
C LEU A 147 9.70 -3.29 -14.61
N VAL A 148 9.61 -4.14 -15.60
CA VAL A 148 8.72 -3.92 -16.75
C VAL A 148 7.26 -3.97 -16.36
N LEU A 149 6.85 -4.86 -15.46
CA LEU A 149 5.49 -4.94 -14.94
C LEU A 149 5.14 -3.69 -14.09
N LEU A 150 6.06 -3.19 -13.28
CA LEU A 150 5.89 -1.93 -12.54
C LEU A 150 5.79 -0.74 -13.49
N ALA A 151 6.64 -0.68 -14.53
CA ALA A 151 6.53 0.35 -15.57
C ALA A 151 5.18 0.28 -16.30
N GLY A 152 4.70 -0.93 -16.59
CA GLY A 152 3.36 -1.17 -17.12
C GLY A 152 2.29 -0.63 -16.17
N TRP A 153 2.38 -0.94 -14.87
CA TRP A 153 1.44 -0.42 -13.88
C TRP A 153 1.40 1.11 -13.84
N LEU A 154 2.55 1.76 -13.98
CA LEU A 154 2.60 3.23 -14.12
C LEU A 154 1.84 3.72 -15.38
N VAL A 155 1.90 2.99 -16.49
CA VAL A 155 1.08 3.30 -17.68
C VAL A 155 -0.42 3.09 -17.39
N ALA A 156 -0.79 2.01 -16.69
CA ALA A 156 -2.18 1.78 -16.26
C ALA A 156 -2.68 2.89 -15.34
N SER A 157 -1.79 3.48 -14.53
CA SER A 157 -2.08 4.60 -13.62
C SER A 157 -2.38 5.92 -14.34
N LEU A 158 -2.29 5.97 -15.67
CA LEU A 158 -2.80 7.11 -16.45
C LEU A 158 -4.33 7.27 -16.32
N ALA A 159 -5.07 6.19 -16.01
CA ALA A 159 -6.50 6.29 -15.75
C ALA A 159 -6.82 7.11 -14.48
N PRO A 160 -6.29 6.81 -13.29
CA PRO A 160 -6.47 7.68 -12.13
C PRO A 160 -5.80 9.05 -12.31
N ALA A 161 -4.71 9.18 -13.08
CA ALA A 161 -4.14 10.48 -13.41
C ALA A 161 -5.14 11.34 -14.22
N ALA A 162 -5.90 10.75 -15.14
CA ALA A 162 -6.98 11.45 -15.84
C ALA A 162 -8.09 11.91 -14.87
N ALA A 163 -8.40 11.12 -13.82
CA ALA A 163 -9.33 11.54 -12.77
C ALA A 163 -8.81 12.77 -12.01
N VAL A 164 -7.51 12.81 -11.69
CA VAL A 164 -6.86 13.98 -11.04
C VAL A 164 -6.97 15.23 -11.92
N LEU A 165 -6.72 15.12 -13.22
CA LEU A 165 -6.84 16.22 -14.16
C LEU A 165 -8.30 16.72 -14.29
N LEU A 166 -9.25 15.79 -14.33
CA LEU A 166 -10.68 16.13 -14.36
C LEU A 166 -11.10 16.85 -13.07
N TRP A 167 -10.69 16.35 -11.92
CA TRP A 167 -10.95 17.00 -10.63
C TRP A 167 -10.44 18.44 -10.61
N ARG A 168 -9.22 18.66 -11.09
CA ARG A 168 -8.66 20.01 -11.23
C ARG A 168 -9.48 20.89 -12.18
N SER A 169 -10.01 20.31 -13.26
CA SER A 169 -10.85 21.04 -14.21
C SER A 169 -12.20 21.47 -13.65
N TYR A 170 -12.68 20.79 -12.59
CA TYR A 170 -13.88 21.18 -11.84
C TYR A 170 -13.62 22.24 -10.77
N GLY A 171 -12.39 22.76 -10.68
CA GLY A 171 -11.98 23.70 -9.66
C GLY A 171 -11.66 23.04 -8.30
N GLY A 172 -11.53 21.70 -8.27
CA GLY A 172 -11.20 20.96 -7.07
C GLY A 172 -9.79 21.25 -6.57
N SER A 173 -9.62 21.29 -5.25
CA SER A 173 -8.31 21.41 -4.59
C SER A 173 -7.51 20.12 -4.69
N ILE A 174 -6.19 20.25 -4.84
CA ILE A 174 -5.24 19.15 -4.79
C ILE A 174 -4.16 19.51 -3.80
N TYR A 175 -4.04 18.72 -2.73
CA TYR A 175 -2.92 18.80 -1.81
C TYR A 175 -1.88 17.74 -2.17
N PRO A 176 -0.71 18.14 -2.72
CA PRO A 176 0.25 17.19 -3.30
C PRO A 176 0.75 16.10 -2.33
N PRO A 177 1.01 16.37 -1.04
CA PRO A 177 1.46 15.33 -0.11
C PRO A 177 0.45 14.18 0.05
N GLU A 178 -0.86 14.49 0.15
CA GLU A 178 -1.92 13.48 0.21
C GLU A 178 -1.94 12.58 -1.02
N LEU A 179 -1.95 13.22 -2.19
CA LEU A 179 -1.99 12.49 -3.46
C LEU A 179 -0.74 11.62 -3.64
N ALA A 180 0.44 12.13 -3.28
CA ALA A 180 1.68 11.37 -3.33
C ALA A 180 1.64 10.15 -2.39
N THR A 181 1.07 10.31 -1.20
CA THR A 181 0.90 9.22 -0.23
C THR A 181 -0.02 8.13 -0.78
N VAL A 182 -1.17 8.49 -1.33
CA VAL A 182 -2.09 7.55 -1.98
C VAL A 182 -1.40 6.80 -3.12
N VAL A 183 -0.70 7.50 -4.00
CA VAL A 183 0.05 6.90 -5.13
C VAL A 183 1.13 5.95 -4.62
N LEU A 184 1.87 6.31 -3.56
CA LEU A 184 2.88 5.44 -2.94
C LEU A 184 2.26 4.13 -2.43
N GLY A 185 1.13 4.20 -1.72
CA GLY A 185 0.44 3.01 -1.22
C GLY A 185 0.02 2.06 -2.34
N HIS A 186 -0.56 2.59 -3.41
CA HIS A 186 -0.95 1.79 -4.57
C HIS A 186 0.23 1.23 -5.37
N LEU A 187 1.36 1.95 -5.43
CA LEU A 187 2.58 1.44 -6.04
C LEU A 187 3.18 0.28 -5.24
N LEU A 188 3.21 0.38 -3.91
CA LEU A 188 3.64 -0.70 -3.02
C LEU A 188 2.74 -1.93 -3.15
N ASN A 189 1.42 -1.73 -3.19
CA ASN A 189 0.45 -2.81 -3.37
C ASN A 189 0.61 -3.51 -4.74
N ALA A 190 0.80 -2.76 -5.81
CA ALA A 190 1.09 -3.33 -7.12
C ALA A 190 2.41 -4.11 -7.12
N GLY A 191 3.46 -3.58 -6.51
CA GLY A 191 4.75 -4.26 -6.32
C GLY A 191 4.60 -5.57 -5.57
N LEU A 192 3.82 -5.58 -4.49
CA LEU A 192 3.53 -6.77 -3.70
C LEU A 192 2.78 -7.83 -4.51
N THR A 193 1.75 -7.41 -5.23
CA THR A 193 0.96 -8.29 -6.10
C THR A 193 1.81 -8.88 -7.23
N ILE A 194 2.65 -8.08 -7.87
CA ILE A 194 3.57 -8.53 -8.92
C ILE A 194 4.59 -9.53 -8.36
N ALA A 195 5.18 -9.24 -7.19
CA ALA A 195 6.16 -10.11 -6.56
C ALA A 195 5.54 -11.47 -6.16
N LEU A 196 4.33 -11.45 -5.60
CA LEU A 196 3.56 -12.66 -5.28
C LEU A 196 3.25 -13.47 -6.53
N ALA A 197 2.70 -12.83 -7.58
CA ALA A 197 2.38 -13.48 -8.84
C ALA A 197 3.62 -14.06 -9.52
N ALA A 198 4.75 -13.36 -9.50
CA ALA A 198 6.03 -13.83 -10.02
C ALA A 198 6.55 -15.04 -9.24
N ALA A 199 6.42 -15.06 -7.92
CA ALA A 199 6.79 -16.22 -7.09
C ALA A 199 5.92 -17.43 -7.44
N MET A 200 4.60 -17.28 -7.50
CA MET A 200 3.68 -18.36 -7.83
C MET A 200 3.88 -18.88 -9.26
N ALA A 201 4.12 -17.98 -10.22
CA ALA A 201 4.44 -18.36 -11.60
C ALA A 201 5.79 -19.10 -11.74
N SER A 202 6.75 -18.80 -10.86
CA SER A 202 8.05 -19.46 -10.85
C SER A 202 8.00 -20.86 -10.18
N ILE A 203 7.13 -21.03 -9.19
CA ILE A 203 6.94 -22.31 -8.49
C ILE A 203 6.11 -23.28 -9.33
N SER A 204 5.11 -22.77 -10.05
CA SER A 204 4.13 -23.58 -10.77
C SER A 204 4.58 -23.89 -12.19
N ASP A 205 4.24 -25.08 -12.68
CA ASP A 205 4.51 -25.47 -14.07
C ASP A 205 3.46 -24.89 -15.04
N HIS A 206 2.24 -24.63 -14.53
CA HIS A 206 1.13 -24.11 -15.34
C HIS A 206 0.67 -22.73 -14.87
N PRO A 207 0.40 -21.77 -15.78
CA PRO A 207 -0.09 -20.44 -15.44
C PRO A 207 -1.42 -20.44 -14.68
N SER A 208 -2.32 -21.39 -14.98
CA SER A 208 -3.58 -21.53 -14.27
C SER A 208 -3.39 -21.88 -12.80
N THR A 209 -2.47 -22.79 -12.50
CA THR A 209 -2.11 -23.13 -11.10
C THR A 209 -1.51 -21.92 -10.39
N ALA A 210 -0.61 -21.19 -11.06
CA ALA A 210 -0.06 -19.94 -10.51
C ALA A 210 -1.16 -18.91 -10.19
N ALA A 211 -2.14 -18.77 -11.09
CA ALA A 211 -3.27 -17.85 -10.90
C ALA A 211 -4.13 -18.25 -9.68
N ILE A 212 -4.46 -19.53 -9.57
CA ILE A 212 -5.23 -20.05 -8.42
C ILE A 212 -4.46 -19.81 -7.13
N LEU A 213 -3.17 -20.12 -7.07
CA LEU A 213 -2.36 -19.90 -5.86
C LEU A 213 -2.27 -18.41 -5.49
N THR A 214 -2.06 -17.53 -6.47
CA THR A 214 -2.01 -16.09 -6.25
C THR A 214 -3.35 -15.56 -5.71
N LEU A 215 -4.47 -15.95 -6.34
CA LEU A 215 -5.79 -15.54 -5.89
C LEU A 215 -6.14 -16.13 -4.51
N THR A 216 -5.72 -17.36 -4.22
CA THR A 216 -5.91 -17.98 -2.89
C THR A 216 -5.23 -17.15 -1.80
N VAL A 217 -4.00 -16.68 -2.04
CA VAL A 217 -3.31 -15.81 -1.08
C VAL A 217 -4.03 -14.47 -0.97
N THR A 218 -4.39 -13.84 -2.10
CA THR A 218 -5.07 -12.54 -2.10
C THR A 218 -6.42 -12.60 -1.38
N VAL A 219 -7.26 -13.59 -1.71
CA VAL A 219 -8.56 -13.80 -1.04
C VAL A 219 -8.35 -14.20 0.42
N GLY A 220 -7.31 -15.00 0.71
CA GLY A 220 -6.93 -15.36 2.08
C GLY A 220 -6.66 -14.14 2.95
N THR A 221 -6.01 -13.09 2.43
CA THR A 221 -5.80 -11.84 3.19
C THR A 221 -7.12 -11.12 3.49
N TRP A 222 -8.10 -11.16 2.60
CA TRP A 222 -9.43 -10.60 2.86
C TRP A 222 -10.19 -11.39 3.93
N ILE A 223 -10.04 -12.73 3.93
CA ILE A 223 -10.61 -13.57 4.99
C ILE A 223 -9.98 -13.23 6.34
N VAL A 224 -8.66 -12.99 6.39
CA VAL A 224 -7.98 -12.55 7.62
C VAL A 224 -8.56 -11.24 8.14
N ASN A 225 -8.80 -10.25 7.26
CA ASN A 225 -9.45 -8.98 7.64
C ASN A 225 -10.86 -9.20 8.19
N PHE A 226 -11.65 -10.07 7.56
CA PHE A 226 -13.00 -10.41 8.01
C PHE A 226 -12.97 -11.10 9.39
N VAL A 227 -12.09 -12.07 9.58
CA VAL A 227 -11.92 -12.77 10.87
C VAL A 227 -11.46 -11.80 11.96
N ALA A 228 -10.55 -10.90 11.63
CA ALA A 228 -10.05 -9.88 12.55
C ALA A 228 -11.16 -8.95 13.04
N ALA A 229 -12.05 -8.54 12.16
CA ALA A 229 -13.21 -7.70 12.50
C ALA A 229 -14.17 -8.39 13.50
N ILE A 230 -14.23 -9.74 13.47
CA ILE A 230 -15.11 -10.52 14.37
C ILE A 230 -14.40 -10.91 15.66
N GLN A 231 -13.14 -11.37 15.58
CA GLN A 231 -12.46 -12.01 16.72
C GLN A 231 -11.48 -11.08 17.45
N GLY A 232 -10.97 -10.03 16.79
CA GLY A 232 -9.97 -9.12 17.37
C GLY A 232 -8.64 -9.80 17.73
N GLY A 233 -7.90 -9.20 18.65
CA GLY A 233 -6.70 -9.78 19.27
C GLY A 233 -5.54 -10.08 18.32
N VAL A 234 -5.13 -11.33 18.21
CA VAL A 234 -4.02 -11.74 17.33
C VAL A 234 -4.36 -11.55 15.87
N TRP A 235 -5.63 -11.78 15.49
CA TRP A 235 -6.11 -11.59 14.12
C TRP A 235 -6.10 -10.14 13.70
N GLU A 236 -6.40 -9.21 14.61
CA GLU A 236 -6.34 -7.78 14.35
C GLU A 236 -4.90 -7.33 14.04
N ARG A 237 -3.92 -7.83 14.81
CA ARG A 237 -2.49 -7.58 14.55
C ARG A 237 -2.04 -8.16 13.21
N ALA A 238 -2.51 -9.34 12.84
CA ALA A 238 -2.20 -9.94 11.55
C ALA A 238 -2.86 -9.18 10.39
N ALA A 239 -4.11 -8.75 10.56
CA ALA A 239 -4.87 -7.99 9.59
C ALA A 239 -4.26 -6.62 9.29
N ALA A 240 -3.64 -5.96 10.28
CA ALA A 240 -3.00 -4.65 10.12
C ALA A 240 -1.90 -4.64 9.03
N TYR A 241 -1.32 -5.81 8.71
CA TYR A 241 -0.28 -5.96 7.69
C TYR A 241 -0.75 -6.70 6.44
N THR A 242 -2.06 -6.81 6.22
CA THR A 242 -2.60 -7.27 4.92
C THR A 242 -2.47 -6.17 3.87
N PRO A 243 -2.38 -6.52 2.57
CA PRO A 243 -2.28 -5.52 1.51
C PRO A 243 -3.37 -4.47 1.55
N THR A 244 -4.61 -4.87 1.82
CA THR A 244 -5.77 -3.96 1.91
C THR A 244 -5.64 -2.99 3.09
N ALA A 245 -5.25 -3.47 4.27
CA ALA A 245 -5.03 -2.62 5.44
C ALA A 245 -3.87 -1.65 5.22
N MET A 246 -2.77 -2.13 4.62
CA MET A 246 -1.63 -1.26 4.26
C MET A 246 -2.06 -0.14 3.32
N VAL A 247 -2.84 -0.44 2.27
CA VAL A 247 -3.33 0.57 1.33
C VAL A 247 -4.26 1.57 2.01
N ALA A 248 -5.13 1.11 2.92
CA ALA A 248 -6.04 1.97 3.67
C ALA A 248 -5.30 3.05 4.48
N GLU A 249 -4.18 2.72 5.13
CA GLU A 249 -3.36 3.72 5.84
C GLU A 249 -2.91 4.86 4.91
N PHE A 250 -2.42 4.53 3.71
CA PHE A 250 -2.02 5.53 2.72
C PHE A 250 -3.21 6.31 2.16
N GLN A 251 -4.37 5.68 1.99
CA GLN A 251 -5.61 6.33 1.56
C GLN A 251 -6.15 7.33 2.60
N HIS A 252 -5.78 7.15 3.86
CA HIS A 252 -6.06 8.11 4.93
C HIS A 252 -4.98 9.19 5.09
N GLY A 253 -3.96 9.21 4.22
CA GLY A 253 -2.88 10.19 4.28
C GLY A 253 -1.83 9.92 5.35
N LEU A 254 -1.75 8.68 5.85
CA LEU A 254 -0.78 8.29 6.86
C LEU A 254 0.33 7.45 6.25
N ILE A 255 1.58 7.90 6.38
CA ILE A 255 2.77 7.11 6.04
C ILE A 255 3.33 6.54 7.34
N ARG A 256 3.30 5.23 7.48
CA ARG A 256 3.94 4.50 8.58
C ARG A 256 5.18 3.79 8.07
N LEU A 257 6.30 4.02 8.74
CA LEU A 257 7.58 3.44 8.33
C LEU A 257 7.59 1.91 8.41
N ASP A 258 7.00 1.34 9.46
CA ASP A 258 6.85 -0.11 9.59
C ASP A 258 6.10 -0.72 8.41
N VAL A 259 5.00 -0.11 7.98
CA VAL A 259 4.18 -0.57 6.84
C VAL A 259 4.99 -0.52 5.53
N VAL A 260 5.71 0.59 5.28
CA VAL A 260 6.56 0.73 4.08
C VAL A 260 7.69 -0.32 4.07
N LEU A 261 8.34 -0.53 5.23
CA LEU A 261 9.43 -1.50 5.37
C LEU A 261 8.92 -2.94 5.22
N ILE A 262 7.79 -3.29 5.83
CA ILE A 262 7.18 -4.63 5.72
C ILE A 262 6.73 -4.89 4.29
N ALA A 263 6.05 -3.94 3.65
CA ALA A 263 5.66 -4.07 2.24
C ALA A 263 6.89 -4.30 1.34
N SER A 264 7.95 -3.52 1.55
CA SER A 264 9.21 -3.66 0.81
C SER A 264 9.89 -5.00 1.08
N ALA A 265 9.91 -5.46 2.32
CA ALA A 265 10.46 -6.77 2.69
C ALA A 265 9.67 -7.93 2.06
N LEU A 266 8.34 -7.84 2.01
CA LEU A 266 7.49 -8.81 1.33
C LEU A 266 7.73 -8.83 -0.18
N VAL A 267 7.87 -7.67 -0.82
CA VAL A 267 8.24 -7.56 -2.24
C VAL A 267 9.58 -8.24 -2.51
N LEU A 268 10.62 -7.92 -1.72
CA LEU A 268 11.94 -8.52 -1.85
C LEU A 268 11.93 -10.04 -1.60
N THR A 269 11.15 -10.48 -0.61
CA THR A 269 10.97 -11.91 -0.31
C THR A 269 10.32 -12.63 -1.49
N GLY A 270 9.25 -12.07 -2.07
CA GLY A 270 8.58 -12.62 -3.24
C GLY A 270 9.48 -12.69 -4.47
N LEU A 271 10.24 -11.61 -4.74
CA LEU A 271 11.22 -11.57 -5.83
C LEU A 271 12.35 -12.60 -5.65
N THR A 272 12.88 -12.71 -4.45
CA THR A 272 13.94 -13.67 -4.16
C THR A 272 13.43 -15.11 -4.25
N LEU A 273 12.21 -15.36 -3.79
CA LEU A 273 11.53 -16.64 -3.93
C LEU A 273 11.36 -17.01 -5.42
N ALA A 274 10.88 -16.07 -6.24
CA ALA A 274 10.79 -16.25 -7.68
C ALA A 274 12.16 -16.56 -8.29
N ALA A 275 13.22 -15.86 -7.89
CA ALA A 275 14.58 -16.08 -8.38
C ALA A 275 15.15 -17.45 -7.96
N ILE A 276 14.86 -17.96 -6.75
CA ILE A 276 15.24 -19.31 -6.31
C ILE A 276 14.63 -20.37 -7.22
N TRP A 277 13.34 -20.25 -7.52
CA TRP A 277 12.62 -21.21 -8.35
C TRP A 277 12.91 -21.06 -9.85
N ALA A 278 13.41 -19.91 -10.28
CA ALA A 278 13.89 -19.68 -11.64
C ALA A 278 15.30 -20.26 -11.90
N ARG A 279 16.00 -20.80 -10.89
CA ARG A 279 17.30 -21.47 -11.05
C ARG A 279 17.12 -22.80 -11.74
N LEU A 280 17.82 -23.02 -12.88
CA LEU A 280 17.83 -24.29 -13.60
C LEU A 280 18.95 -25.17 -13.08
N GLY A 281 18.75 -26.51 -13.19
CA GLY A 281 19.76 -27.50 -12.78
C GLY A 281 19.91 -27.69 -11.26
N VAL A 282 19.15 -26.96 -10.43
CA VAL A 282 19.18 -27.12 -8.98
C VAL A 282 18.09 -28.12 -8.56
N ALA A 283 18.42 -29.07 -7.70
CA ALA A 283 17.48 -30.06 -7.18
C ALA A 283 16.33 -29.39 -6.41
N VAL A 284 15.11 -29.90 -6.56
CA VAL A 284 13.91 -29.36 -5.90
C VAL A 284 14.08 -29.28 -4.37
N ARG A 285 14.69 -30.32 -3.76
CA ARG A 285 14.97 -30.36 -2.32
C ARG A 285 15.79 -29.14 -1.86
N ARG A 286 16.79 -28.71 -2.63
CA ARG A 286 17.61 -27.55 -2.32
C ARG A 286 16.81 -26.25 -2.47
N ARG A 287 15.97 -26.13 -3.52
CA ARG A 287 15.08 -24.97 -3.69
C ARG A 287 14.10 -24.83 -2.52
N VAL A 288 13.52 -25.95 -2.07
CA VAL A 288 12.63 -25.96 -0.90
C VAL A 288 13.37 -25.52 0.36
N PHE A 289 14.59 -26.02 0.59
CA PHE A 289 15.40 -25.62 1.74
C PHE A 289 15.79 -24.13 1.69
N ASP A 290 16.27 -23.65 0.52
CA ASP A 290 16.59 -22.24 0.30
C ASP A 290 15.33 -21.35 0.51
N SER A 291 14.15 -21.80 0.07
CA SER A 291 12.88 -21.11 0.27
C SER A 291 12.46 -21.05 1.72
N ALA A 292 12.61 -22.14 2.46
CA ALA A 292 12.31 -22.16 3.90
C ALA A 292 13.23 -21.22 4.68
N GLY A 293 14.52 -21.20 4.37
CA GLY A 293 15.47 -20.25 4.93
C GLY A 293 15.12 -18.79 4.62
N LEU A 294 14.75 -18.51 3.33
CA LEU A 294 14.32 -17.17 2.92
C LEU A 294 13.06 -16.72 3.69
N LEU A 295 12.06 -17.60 3.81
CA LEU A 295 10.82 -17.28 4.52
C LEU A 295 11.07 -17.03 6.01
N ALA A 296 11.96 -17.79 6.64
CA ALA A 296 12.36 -17.58 8.03
C ALA A 296 13.05 -16.22 8.23
N VAL A 297 14.01 -15.87 7.33
CA VAL A 297 14.70 -14.58 7.35
C VAL A 297 13.71 -13.44 7.05
N GLY A 298 12.81 -13.62 6.07
CA GLY A 298 11.76 -12.66 5.74
C GLY A 298 10.83 -12.40 6.92
N ALA A 299 10.38 -13.46 7.62
CA ALA A 299 9.55 -13.33 8.81
C ALA A 299 10.29 -12.58 9.94
N ALA A 300 11.56 -12.91 10.19
CA ALA A 300 12.38 -12.21 11.17
C ALA A 300 12.56 -10.73 10.81
N ALA A 301 12.80 -10.42 9.52
CA ALA A 301 12.91 -9.05 9.04
C ALA A 301 11.59 -8.28 9.22
N MET A 302 10.44 -8.89 8.91
CA MET A 302 9.14 -8.27 9.12
C MET A 302 8.89 -7.96 10.61
N ILE A 303 9.21 -8.91 11.50
CA ILE A 303 9.12 -8.67 12.95
C ILE A 303 10.04 -7.52 13.36
N ALA A 304 11.26 -7.46 12.84
CA ALA A 304 12.18 -6.35 13.13
C ALA A 304 11.62 -5.00 12.62
N CYS A 305 10.96 -4.98 11.47
CA CYS A 305 10.34 -3.76 10.91
C CYS A 305 9.21 -3.22 11.80
N THR A 306 8.49 -4.05 12.57
CA THR A 306 7.43 -3.58 13.47
C THR A 306 7.92 -2.68 14.60
N PHE A 307 9.22 -2.66 14.88
CA PHE A 307 9.83 -1.74 15.85
C PHE A 307 10.11 -0.33 15.29
N ALA A 308 9.89 -0.12 13.99
CA ALA A 308 10.06 1.18 13.35
C ALA A 308 8.78 2.00 13.52
N THR A 309 8.67 2.76 14.61
CA THR A 309 7.43 3.46 15.03
C THR A 309 7.22 4.82 14.35
N ALA A 310 8.15 5.29 13.50
CA ALA A 310 8.01 6.59 12.85
C ALA A 310 6.79 6.61 11.90
N SER A 311 6.02 7.70 11.97
CA SER A 311 4.86 7.93 11.12
C SER A 311 4.73 9.41 10.76
N TRP A 312 4.18 9.69 9.58
CA TRP A 312 3.99 11.04 9.07
C TRP A 312 2.55 11.18 8.58
N ASP A 313 1.85 12.15 9.15
CA ASP A 313 0.55 12.57 8.68
C ASP A 313 0.74 13.55 7.52
N THR A 314 0.34 13.15 6.33
CA THR A 314 0.40 13.94 5.11
C THR A 314 -0.96 14.53 4.74
N SER A 315 -1.99 14.32 5.57
CA SER A 315 -3.31 14.87 5.31
C SER A 315 -3.33 16.39 5.55
N GLU A 316 -4.01 17.12 4.66
CA GLU A 316 -4.16 18.58 4.78
C GLU A 316 -4.92 18.96 6.05
N SER A 317 -5.92 18.17 6.42
CA SER A 317 -6.72 18.34 7.62
C SER A 317 -6.04 17.86 8.90
N ARG A 318 -4.83 17.27 8.83
CA ARG A 318 -4.19 16.57 9.96
C ARG A 318 -5.09 15.52 10.62
N ALA A 319 -5.92 14.86 9.80
CA ALA A 319 -6.93 13.92 10.27
C ALA A 319 -6.35 12.79 11.14
N ASN A 320 -5.08 12.47 10.96
CA ASN A 320 -4.40 11.40 11.69
C ASN A 320 -3.55 11.92 12.87
N SER A 321 -3.45 13.21 13.12
CA SER A 321 -2.65 13.82 14.19
C SER A 321 -3.54 14.62 15.13
N PHE A 322 -3.06 14.89 16.34
CA PHE A 322 -3.63 15.92 17.17
C PHE A 322 -3.04 17.29 16.80
N PRO A 323 -3.64 18.41 17.23
CA PRO A 323 -3.00 19.72 17.19
C PRO A 323 -1.61 19.69 17.85
N GLU A 324 -0.67 20.48 17.36
CA GLU A 324 0.72 20.47 17.86
C GLU A 324 0.84 20.75 19.36
N ALA A 325 -0.04 21.63 19.87
CA ALA A 325 -0.10 21.94 21.28
C ALA A 325 -0.51 20.72 22.12
N ASP A 326 -1.45 19.92 21.63
CA ASP A 326 -1.92 18.72 22.31
C ASP A 326 -0.86 17.61 22.24
N GLU A 327 -0.21 17.41 21.09
CA GLU A 327 0.87 16.42 20.96
C GLU A 327 2.03 16.75 21.90
N ALA A 328 2.46 18.02 21.96
CA ALA A 328 3.49 18.48 22.87
C ALA A 328 3.11 18.33 24.36
N ALA A 329 1.81 18.48 24.68
CA ALA A 329 1.32 18.25 26.05
C ALA A 329 1.28 16.75 26.39
N LEU A 330 0.85 15.90 25.46
CA LEU A 330 0.82 14.44 25.64
C LEU A 330 2.21 13.84 25.79
N GLU A 331 3.24 14.38 25.11
CA GLU A 331 4.64 13.96 25.26
C GLU A 331 5.18 14.16 26.69
N GLN A 332 4.60 15.10 27.45
CA GLN A 332 4.95 15.33 28.86
C GLN A 332 4.36 14.28 29.80
N VAL A 333 3.42 13.46 29.33
CA VAL A 333 2.80 12.40 30.12
C VAL A 333 3.69 11.16 30.13
N HIS A 334 4.44 10.94 31.18
CA HIS A 334 5.45 9.86 31.27
C HIS A 334 4.90 8.54 31.82
N GLY A 335 3.66 8.53 32.35
CA GLY A 335 2.98 7.37 32.93
C GLY A 335 2.48 6.37 31.87
N SER A 336 2.10 5.17 32.33
CA SER A 336 1.37 4.23 31.48
C SER A 336 -0.13 4.52 31.57
N LEU A 337 -0.71 4.93 30.43
CA LEU A 337 -2.14 5.17 30.33
C LEU A 337 -2.87 3.85 30.00
N HIS A 338 -3.78 3.47 30.88
CA HIS A 338 -4.68 2.34 30.69
C HIS A 338 -6.08 2.85 30.36
N ILE A 339 -6.61 2.43 29.22
CA ILE A 339 -7.98 2.76 28.80
C ILE A 339 -8.79 1.46 28.74
N GLN A 340 -9.90 1.42 29.48
CA GLN A 340 -10.87 0.33 29.41
C GLN A 340 -12.17 0.88 28.82
N ALA A 341 -12.52 0.41 27.61
CA ALA A 341 -13.73 0.83 26.93
C ALA A 341 -14.82 -0.26 27.03
N HIS A 342 -15.92 0.05 27.67
CA HIS A 342 -17.08 -0.84 27.81
C HIS A 342 -18.02 -0.66 26.61
N LEU A 343 -17.53 -1.03 25.42
CA LEU A 343 -18.23 -0.89 24.14
C LEU A 343 -18.21 -2.23 23.41
N ALA A 344 -19.37 -2.66 22.93
CA ALA A 344 -19.51 -3.85 22.12
C ALA A 344 -18.83 -3.70 20.76
N PRO A 345 -18.41 -4.80 20.09
CA PRO A 345 -17.75 -4.75 18.78
C PRO A 345 -18.58 -4.03 17.71
N GLU A 346 -19.92 -4.12 17.78
CA GLU A 346 -20.85 -3.55 16.80
C GLU A 346 -21.26 -2.09 17.13
N ASP A 347 -20.83 -1.55 18.27
CA ASP A 347 -21.18 -0.18 18.65
C ASP A 347 -20.40 0.82 17.78
N PRO A 348 -21.09 1.70 17.03
CA PRO A 348 -20.42 2.72 16.20
C PRO A 348 -19.44 3.60 17.00
N ARG A 349 -19.75 3.87 18.28
CA ARG A 349 -18.88 4.66 19.18
C ARG A 349 -17.51 4.02 19.39
N ARG A 350 -17.41 2.69 19.31
CA ARG A 350 -16.13 1.98 19.38
C ARG A 350 -15.25 2.32 18.16
N SER A 351 -15.84 2.32 16.98
CA SER A 351 -15.14 2.70 15.75
C SER A 351 -14.71 4.17 15.80
N ASP A 352 -15.59 5.06 16.24
CA ASP A 352 -15.26 6.49 16.39
C ASP A 352 -14.13 6.71 17.39
N LEU A 353 -14.18 6.08 18.57
CA LEU A 353 -13.13 6.15 19.58
C LEU A 353 -11.79 5.65 19.03
N GLU A 354 -11.79 4.52 18.33
CA GLU A 354 -10.58 3.94 17.76
C GLU A 354 -9.96 4.86 16.71
N HIS A 355 -10.74 5.31 15.74
CA HIS A 355 -10.22 6.09 14.62
C HIS A 355 -9.90 7.54 14.99
N ARG A 356 -10.73 8.19 15.81
CA ARG A 356 -10.58 9.62 16.12
C ARG A 356 -9.63 9.91 17.27
N ALA A 357 -9.47 8.97 18.23
CA ALA A 357 -8.67 9.21 19.42
C ALA A 357 -7.56 8.16 19.62
N LEU A 358 -7.89 6.87 19.75
CA LEU A 358 -6.93 5.87 20.18
C LEU A 358 -5.83 5.62 19.18
N SER A 359 -6.13 5.64 17.87
CA SER A 359 -5.13 5.52 16.81
C SER A 359 -4.09 6.65 16.86
N LYS A 360 -4.53 7.88 17.16
CA LYS A 360 -3.66 9.04 17.34
C LYS A 360 -2.85 8.94 18.62
N LEU A 361 -3.49 8.57 19.73
CA LEU A 361 -2.83 8.40 21.03
C LEU A 361 -1.71 7.33 21.00
N ARG A 362 -1.93 6.21 20.33
CA ARG A 362 -0.90 5.15 20.22
C ARG A 362 0.38 5.63 19.54
N ARG A 363 0.31 6.68 18.73
CA ARG A 363 1.48 7.26 18.05
C ARG A 363 2.26 8.20 18.96
N VAL A 364 1.55 8.99 19.75
CA VAL A 364 2.16 9.97 20.66
C VAL A 364 2.55 9.33 21.98
N MET A 365 1.75 8.36 22.47
CA MET A 365 1.95 7.71 23.76
C MET A 365 2.27 6.21 23.59
N PRO A 366 3.54 5.81 23.47
CA PRO A 366 3.92 4.40 23.22
C PRO A 366 3.59 3.45 24.38
N LYS A 367 3.34 3.97 25.59
CA LYS A 367 2.94 3.19 26.78
C LYS A 367 1.43 3.12 26.97
N LEU A 368 0.63 3.39 25.93
CA LEU A 368 -0.82 3.26 25.96
C LEU A 368 -1.23 1.78 25.94
N GLN A 369 -2.09 1.40 26.90
CA GLN A 369 -2.74 0.09 26.90
C GLN A 369 -4.26 0.29 26.77
N VAL A 370 -4.84 -0.34 25.76
CA VAL A 370 -6.29 -0.27 25.51
C VAL A 370 -6.88 -1.67 25.66
N GLN A 371 -7.91 -1.78 26.49
CA GLN A 371 -8.67 -3.00 26.70
C GLN A 371 -10.15 -2.74 26.40
N TYR A 372 -10.71 -3.51 25.49
CA TYR A 372 -12.15 -3.54 25.31
C TYR A 372 -12.76 -4.57 26.23
N VAL A 373 -13.70 -4.15 27.07
CA VAL A 373 -14.43 -5.00 28.00
C VAL A 373 -15.82 -5.20 27.44
N SER A 374 -16.09 -6.44 27.01
CA SER A 374 -17.38 -6.84 26.47
C SER A 374 -17.78 -8.15 27.17
N ALA A 375 -18.99 -8.25 27.70
CA ALA A 375 -19.46 -9.46 28.40
C ALA A 375 -19.88 -10.55 27.40
N THR A 376 -20.21 -10.18 26.16
CA THR A 376 -20.62 -11.11 25.10
C THR A 376 -19.94 -10.75 23.77
N SER A 377 -19.68 -11.76 22.95
CA SER A 377 -19.13 -11.56 21.59
C SER A 377 -20.15 -10.90 20.62
N ILE A 378 -21.42 -10.84 21.00
CA ILE A 378 -22.55 -10.33 20.20
C ILE A 378 -23.30 -9.26 20.99
N GLY A 379 -22.74 -8.16 21.33
CA GLY A 379 -23.23 -7.01 22.13
C GLY A 379 -24.73 -6.71 22.27
N LEU A 380 -25.61 -7.55 21.72
CA LEU A 380 -27.06 -7.37 21.72
C LEU A 380 -27.71 -7.24 23.12
N PHE A 381 -27.07 -7.77 24.18
CA PHE A 381 -27.58 -7.75 25.56
C PHE A 381 -26.74 -6.87 26.50
N GLU A 382 -25.63 -6.30 26.04
CA GLU A 382 -24.72 -5.52 26.89
C GLU A 382 -25.23 -4.10 27.18
N GLN A 383 -26.11 -3.58 26.32
CA GLN A 383 -26.68 -2.24 26.51
C GLN A 383 -27.43 -2.07 27.86
N ASN A 384 -27.76 -3.18 28.48
CA ASN A 384 -28.40 -3.20 29.81
C ASN A 384 -27.40 -3.39 30.96
N SER A 385 -26.08 -3.51 30.69
CA SER A 385 -25.07 -3.59 31.74
C SER A 385 -24.86 -2.22 32.40
N GLN A 386 -24.58 -2.22 33.69
CA GLN A 386 -24.50 -1.02 34.51
C GLN A 386 -23.42 -0.04 34.06
N HIS A 387 -22.40 -0.52 33.32
CA HIS A 387 -21.26 0.26 32.87
C HIS A 387 -21.15 0.39 31.35
N TYR A 388 -22.17 -0.05 30.60
CA TYR A 388 -22.12 0.02 29.14
C TYR A 388 -22.01 1.45 28.63
N GLY A 389 -21.09 1.67 27.69
CA GLY A 389 -20.80 2.98 27.14
C GLY A 389 -19.82 3.81 27.95
N GLU A 390 -19.30 3.29 29.07
CA GLU A 390 -18.29 3.97 29.85
C GLU A 390 -16.88 3.68 29.32
N ILE A 391 -16.04 4.68 29.36
CA ILE A 391 -14.60 4.60 29.04
C ILE A 391 -13.86 5.01 30.30
N TRP A 392 -13.10 4.09 30.83
CA TRP A 392 -12.33 4.27 32.05
C TRP A 392 -10.89 4.56 31.68
N TYR A 393 -10.38 5.67 32.18
CA TYR A 393 -8.99 6.09 32.02
C TYR A 393 -8.28 5.94 33.35
N GLU A 394 -7.12 5.30 33.35
CA GLU A 394 -6.28 5.12 34.52
C GLU A 394 -4.85 5.53 34.20
N LEU A 395 -4.31 6.48 34.98
CA LEU A 395 -2.94 6.96 34.86
C LEU A 395 -2.37 7.11 36.29
N ASP A 396 -1.27 6.43 36.56
CA ASP A 396 -0.55 6.48 37.86
C ASP A 396 -1.48 6.29 39.08
N GLY A 397 -2.46 5.38 38.98
CA GLY A 397 -3.41 5.07 40.03
C GLY A 397 -4.60 6.03 40.19
N ARG A 398 -4.64 7.10 39.41
CA ARG A 398 -5.83 7.98 39.30
C ARG A 398 -6.76 7.44 38.24
N LYS A 399 -8.07 7.58 38.47
CA LYS A 399 -9.10 7.09 37.53
C LYS A 399 -10.11 8.20 37.22
N VAL A 400 -10.46 8.24 35.93
CA VAL A 400 -11.56 9.10 35.42
C VAL A 400 -12.43 8.24 34.50
N VAL A 401 -13.73 8.47 34.59
CA VAL A 401 -14.74 7.80 33.76
C VAL A 401 -15.41 8.83 32.86
N SER A 402 -15.46 8.54 31.57
CA SER A 402 -16.15 9.35 30.57
C SER A 402 -17.05 8.46 29.72
N ARG A 403 -18.04 9.06 29.04
CA ARG A 403 -18.85 8.41 27.99
C ARG A 403 -18.64 9.04 26.63
N VAL A 404 -17.73 10.02 26.57
CA VAL A 404 -17.43 10.78 25.37
C VAL A 404 -16.37 10.03 24.56
N THR A 405 -16.61 9.85 23.26
CA THR A 405 -15.72 9.16 22.31
C THR A 405 -15.02 10.11 21.35
N THR A 406 -15.30 11.43 21.44
CA THR A 406 -14.61 12.44 20.62
C THR A 406 -13.17 12.63 21.07
N ALA A 407 -12.31 13.07 20.16
CA ALA A 407 -10.90 13.33 20.46
C ALA A 407 -10.72 14.32 21.62
N GLU A 408 -11.48 15.40 21.60
CA GLU A 408 -11.45 16.46 22.65
C GLU A 408 -11.79 15.90 24.03
N GLY A 409 -12.89 15.13 24.13
CA GLY A 409 -13.31 14.55 25.41
C GLY A 409 -12.33 13.50 25.95
N VAL A 410 -11.63 12.78 25.07
CA VAL A 410 -10.57 11.85 25.45
C VAL A 410 -9.34 12.61 25.94
N LEU A 411 -8.94 13.69 25.25
CA LEU A 411 -7.82 14.53 25.65
C LEU A 411 -8.10 15.23 26.99
N GLU A 412 -9.30 15.77 27.18
CA GLU A 412 -9.71 16.39 28.45
C GLU A 412 -9.59 15.42 29.64
N ALA A 413 -10.05 14.18 29.46
CA ALA A 413 -9.91 13.14 30.48
C ALA A 413 -8.44 12.84 30.82
N ILE A 414 -7.57 12.81 29.82
CA ILE A 414 -6.13 12.56 30.00
C ILE A 414 -5.47 13.76 30.70
N TYR A 415 -5.78 14.99 30.29
CA TYR A 415 -5.22 16.20 30.92
C TYR A 415 -5.64 16.32 32.38
N HIS A 416 -6.89 16.01 32.68
CA HIS A 416 -7.39 15.99 34.07
C HIS A 416 -6.62 14.96 34.92
N LEU A 417 -6.35 13.76 34.38
CA LEU A 417 -5.57 12.72 35.06
C LEU A 417 -4.11 13.12 35.26
N ALA A 418 -3.50 13.70 34.23
CA ALA A 418 -2.10 14.12 34.26
C ALA A 418 -1.87 15.41 35.07
N GLY A 419 -2.95 16.13 35.42
CA GLY A 419 -2.86 17.43 36.09
C GLY A 419 -2.28 18.52 35.17
N LEU A 420 -2.46 18.37 33.87
CA LEU A 420 -2.05 19.33 32.86
C LEU A 420 -3.22 20.33 32.61
N THR A 421 -2.86 21.57 32.30
CA THR A 421 -3.83 22.54 31.79
C THR A 421 -4.11 22.21 30.33
N VAL A 422 -5.39 22.28 29.94
CA VAL A 422 -5.79 22.13 28.53
C VAL A 422 -5.02 23.16 27.69
N PRO A 423 -4.26 22.75 26.69
CA PRO A 423 -3.56 23.70 25.83
C PRO A 423 -4.57 24.69 25.23
N VAL A 424 -4.25 25.97 25.27
CA VAL A 424 -5.05 26.94 24.54
C VAL A 424 -4.69 26.76 23.07
N GLU A 425 -5.63 26.32 22.27
CA GLU A 425 -5.46 26.31 20.83
C GLU A 425 -5.11 27.72 20.39
N GLY A 426 -3.87 27.92 19.92
CA GLY A 426 -3.56 29.09 19.11
C GLY A 426 -4.48 29.04 17.88
N ASP A 427 -4.72 30.19 17.22
CA ASP A 427 -5.53 30.32 15.98
C ASP A 427 -5.05 29.39 14.83
N ALA A 428 -4.92 28.10 15.09
CA ALA A 428 -4.73 27.08 14.08
C ALA A 428 -6.02 27.10 13.24
N ALA A 429 -5.92 27.61 12.03
CA ALA A 429 -7.08 27.76 11.15
C ALA A 429 -7.76 26.40 11.00
N GLU A 430 -8.95 26.28 11.57
CA GLU A 430 -9.81 25.10 11.47
C GLU A 430 -9.92 24.70 9.98
N PHE A 431 -9.66 23.44 9.67
CA PHE A 431 -9.76 22.94 8.28
C PHE A 431 -11.20 23.12 7.78
N ARG A 432 -11.43 24.09 6.92
CA ARG A 432 -12.77 24.41 6.39
C ARG A 432 -13.19 23.48 5.24
N GLY A 433 -12.27 22.64 4.75
CA GLY A 433 -12.51 21.81 3.60
C GLY A 433 -12.57 22.58 2.28
N HIS A 434 -12.78 21.85 1.20
CA HIS A 434 -12.81 22.37 -0.17
C HIS A 434 -14.12 22.03 -0.88
N PRO A 435 -15.26 22.66 -0.52
CA PRO A 435 -16.54 22.41 -1.19
C PRO A 435 -16.44 22.72 -2.69
N LEU A 436 -17.06 21.90 -3.52
CA LEU A 436 -17.05 22.07 -4.97
C LEU A 436 -18.00 23.19 -5.37
N ALA A 437 -17.52 24.12 -6.20
CA ALA A 437 -18.29 25.27 -6.64
C ALA A 437 -18.98 25.08 -8.01
N VAL A 438 -18.49 24.11 -8.81
CA VAL A 438 -18.94 23.89 -10.19
C VAL A 438 -19.43 22.45 -10.37
N PRO A 439 -20.61 22.25 -11.01
CA PRO A 439 -21.11 20.89 -11.25
C PRO A 439 -20.17 20.12 -12.20
N PRO A 440 -19.80 18.88 -11.83
CA PRO A 440 -18.86 18.08 -12.62
C PRO A 440 -19.49 17.62 -13.93
N LYS A 441 -18.76 17.75 -15.05
CA LYS A 441 -19.21 17.35 -16.40
C LYS A 441 -18.09 16.64 -17.16
N GLY A 442 -18.43 15.75 -18.07
CA GLY A 442 -17.50 15.19 -19.04
C GLY A 442 -16.76 13.93 -18.61
N ALA A 443 -16.72 13.56 -17.33
CA ALA A 443 -15.99 12.37 -16.85
C ALA A 443 -16.44 11.07 -17.54
N ALA A 444 -17.75 10.87 -17.73
CA ALA A 444 -18.28 9.71 -18.43
C ALA A 444 -17.77 9.62 -19.89
N THR A 445 -17.61 10.74 -20.58
CA THR A 445 -17.04 10.76 -21.93
C THR A 445 -15.59 10.33 -21.92
N VAL A 446 -14.80 10.81 -20.95
CA VAL A 446 -13.38 10.46 -20.84
C VAL A 446 -13.22 8.96 -20.54
N PHE A 447 -13.87 8.44 -19.52
CA PHE A 447 -13.63 7.07 -19.06
C PHE A 447 -14.36 5.98 -19.86
N TYR A 448 -15.55 6.28 -20.44
CA TYR A 448 -16.35 5.26 -21.13
C TYR A 448 -16.27 5.35 -22.65
N ARG A 449 -15.75 6.45 -23.22
CA ARG A 449 -15.61 6.61 -24.66
C ARG A 449 -14.18 6.84 -25.11
N LEU A 450 -13.54 7.90 -24.60
CA LEU A 450 -12.17 8.27 -25.03
C LEU A 450 -11.14 7.26 -24.59
N TRP A 451 -11.16 6.83 -23.33
CA TRP A 451 -10.20 5.87 -22.81
C TRP A 451 -10.26 4.52 -23.56
N PRO A 452 -11.41 3.83 -23.70
CA PRO A 452 -11.46 2.59 -24.44
C PRO A 452 -11.07 2.75 -25.91
N ALA A 453 -11.44 3.86 -26.54
CA ALA A 453 -11.05 4.13 -27.93
C ALA A 453 -9.54 4.31 -28.10
N LEU A 454 -8.88 5.06 -27.18
CA LEU A 454 -7.43 5.22 -27.17
C LEU A 454 -6.71 3.90 -26.94
N VAL A 455 -7.15 3.09 -25.95
CA VAL A 455 -6.56 1.80 -25.66
C VAL A 455 -6.75 0.82 -26.82
N ALA A 456 -7.95 0.74 -27.39
CA ALA A 456 -8.24 -0.12 -28.55
C ALA A 456 -7.43 0.31 -29.77
N GLY A 457 -7.32 1.62 -30.04
CA GLY A 457 -6.49 2.17 -31.11
C GLY A 457 -5.01 1.80 -30.93
N ALA A 458 -4.46 2.02 -29.74
CA ALA A 458 -3.08 1.68 -29.43
C ALA A 458 -2.82 0.16 -29.57
N ALA A 459 -3.72 -0.67 -29.05
CA ALA A 459 -3.65 -2.12 -29.21
C ALA A 459 -3.67 -2.55 -30.69
N PHE A 460 -4.56 -1.96 -31.48
CA PHE A 460 -4.65 -2.23 -32.92
C PHE A 460 -3.34 -1.91 -33.66
N PHE A 461 -2.74 -0.76 -33.38
CA PHE A 461 -1.45 -0.38 -33.98
C PHE A 461 -0.33 -1.32 -33.59
N GLU A 462 -0.28 -1.73 -32.32
CA GLU A 462 0.75 -2.64 -31.83
C GLU A 462 0.62 -4.03 -32.46
N PHE A 463 -0.58 -4.61 -32.48
CA PHE A 463 -0.80 -5.92 -33.12
C PHE A 463 -0.55 -5.89 -34.63
N ARG A 464 -0.86 -4.79 -35.33
CA ARG A 464 -0.56 -4.66 -36.76
C ARG A 464 0.93 -4.52 -37.06
N ARG A 465 1.72 -4.07 -36.11
CA ARG A 465 3.17 -3.92 -36.24
C ARG A 465 3.89 -5.27 -36.12
N HIS A 466 3.24 -6.24 -35.51
CA HIS A 466 3.77 -7.57 -35.27
C HIS A 466 3.11 -8.67 -36.13
N ALA A 467 2.08 -8.34 -36.90
CA ALA A 467 1.49 -9.19 -37.95
C ALA A 467 2.21 -8.98 -39.29
#